data_13073541640ff3899fccd9ef958f0992
#
_entry.id   13073541640ff3899fccd9ef958f0992
#
_cell.length_a   1.000
_cell.length_b   1.000
_cell.length_c   1.000
_cell.angle_alpha   90.00
_cell.angle_beta   90.00
_cell.angle_gamma   90.00
#
_symmetry.space_group_name_H-M   'P 1'
#
loop_
_entity.id
_entity.type
_entity.pdbx_description
1 polymer ?
#
loop_
_entity_poly.entity_id
_entity_poly.type
_entity_poly.pdbx_seq_one_letter_code
_entity_poly.pdbx_strand_id
1 'polypeptide(L)'
;MRWVEGRSLRALVVGPRSFWSGTAIIVPLTLLAHLLYDGIGYLRGEATAEFLAQYPTGWVLVGSVCFAFVRSYILQALPEELIYRGWLADVTRDRPRLTLAWTTAAFTVVHLVSSGGQEDLGDRMIYLALPLGMGLLAGALRLTTGSVWAGVATHGGMHMVNSLVPPLVAVRGFDAAWVLLLGGVQALAAAVILRRRGFSQRKPHIVGC
;
A
#
# COMPACT_ATOMS: atom_id res chain seq x y z
N MET A 1 -2.58 -21.31 -11.34
CA MET A 1 -3.83 -20.78 -11.86
C MET A 1 -4.21 -21.40 -13.22
N ARG A 2 -3.51 -21.12 -14.33
CA ARG A 2 -3.90 -21.67 -15.65
C ARG A 2 -3.96 -23.20 -15.72
N TRP A 3 -3.05 -23.88 -15.04
CA TRP A 3 -2.93 -25.34 -15.02
C TRP A 3 -3.85 -26.02 -14.00
N VAL A 4 -4.23 -25.33 -12.93
CA VAL A 4 -5.02 -25.91 -11.84
C VAL A 4 -6.49 -25.49 -11.93
N GLU A 5 -6.77 -24.24 -12.34
CA GLU A 5 -8.13 -23.67 -12.32
C GLU A 5 -8.68 -23.36 -13.72
N GLY A 6 -7.91 -23.60 -14.80
CA GLY A 6 -8.32 -23.33 -16.18
C GLY A 6 -8.56 -21.85 -16.52
N ARG A 7 -8.20 -20.92 -15.61
CA ARG A 7 -8.47 -19.50 -15.74
C ARG A 7 -7.35 -18.74 -16.41
N SER A 8 -7.68 -17.77 -17.26
CA SER A 8 -6.72 -16.90 -17.91
C SER A 8 -6.12 -15.90 -16.91
N LEU A 9 -4.79 -15.76 -16.87
CA LEU A 9 -4.10 -14.71 -16.12
C LEU A 9 -4.52 -13.30 -16.58
N ARG A 10 -5.05 -13.14 -17.80
CA ARG A 10 -5.58 -11.88 -18.29
C ARG A 10 -6.70 -11.32 -17.41
N ALA A 11 -7.49 -12.19 -16.74
CA ALA A 11 -8.53 -11.76 -15.82
C ALA A 11 -7.99 -11.05 -14.56
N LEU A 12 -6.71 -11.28 -14.21
CA LEU A 12 -6.04 -10.62 -13.08
C LEU A 12 -5.48 -9.25 -13.46
N VAL A 13 -5.26 -9.01 -14.76
CA VAL A 13 -4.48 -7.86 -15.27
C VAL A 13 -5.36 -6.95 -16.11
N VAL A 14 -6.53 -6.54 -15.60
CA VAL A 14 -7.39 -5.60 -16.32
C VAL A 14 -6.92 -4.16 -16.10
N GLY A 15 -6.48 -3.55 -17.18
CA GLY A 15 -6.33 -2.10 -17.42
C GLY A 15 -5.25 -1.34 -16.64
N PRO A 16 -4.17 -0.90 -17.31
CA PRO A 16 -3.13 -0.08 -16.69
C PRO A 16 -3.61 1.30 -16.21
N ARG A 17 -4.79 1.77 -16.68
CA ARG A 17 -5.37 3.05 -16.23
C ARG A 17 -5.67 3.07 -14.73
N SER A 18 -5.98 1.92 -14.13
CA SER A 18 -6.22 1.83 -12.69
C SER A 18 -4.94 1.99 -11.87
N PHE A 19 -3.76 1.73 -12.42
CA PHE A 19 -2.48 2.05 -11.80
C PHE A 19 -2.38 3.55 -11.52
N TRP A 20 -2.67 4.39 -12.50
CA TRP A 20 -2.61 5.85 -12.32
C TRP A 20 -3.63 6.37 -11.32
N SER A 21 -4.82 5.77 -11.24
CA SER A 21 -5.80 6.13 -10.20
C SER A 21 -5.33 5.74 -8.79
N GLY A 22 -4.67 4.60 -8.63
CA GLY A 22 -4.04 4.21 -7.37
C GLY A 22 -2.91 5.16 -6.98
N THR A 23 -2.04 5.51 -7.93
CA THR A 23 -0.95 6.48 -7.74
C THR A 23 -1.47 7.85 -7.33
N ALA A 24 -2.51 8.36 -8.02
CA ALA A 24 -3.13 9.65 -7.72
C ALA A 24 -3.78 9.72 -6.32
N ILE A 25 -4.06 8.58 -5.71
CA ILE A 25 -4.56 8.51 -4.34
C ILE A 25 -3.40 8.40 -3.36
N ILE A 26 -2.49 7.45 -3.56
CA ILE A 26 -1.51 7.11 -2.53
C ILE A 26 -0.39 8.14 -2.41
N VAL A 27 0.08 8.71 -3.53
CA VAL A 27 1.19 9.67 -3.48
C VAL A 27 0.81 10.91 -2.68
N PRO A 28 -0.31 11.64 -2.98
CA PRO A 28 -0.70 12.77 -2.16
C PRO A 28 -1.02 12.39 -0.71
N LEU A 29 -1.59 11.20 -0.49
CA LEU A 29 -1.95 10.73 0.85
C LEU A 29 -0.71 10.48 1.71
N THR A 30 0.33 9.85 1.13
CA THR A 30 1.59 9.59 1.83
C THR A 30 2.37 10.89 2.05
N LEU A 31 2.41 11.79 1.06
CA LEU A 31 3.02 13.12 1.21
C LEU A 31 2.31 13.96 2.29
N LEU A 32 0.99 13.90 2.35
CA LEU A 32 0.23 14.56 3.42
C LEU A 32 0.58 13.97 4.80
N ALA A 33 0.72 12.65 4.90
CA ALA A 33 1.14 12.01 6.14
C ALA A 33 2.54 12.48 6.57
N HIS A 34 3.51 12.56 5.64
CA HIS A 34 4.82 13.15 5.91
C HIS A 34 4.71 14.59 6.37
N LEU A 35 3.97 15.42 5.65
CA LEU A 35 3.80 16.84 5.99
C LEU A 35 3.21 17.02 7.41
N LEU A 36 2.23 16.22 7.78
CA LEU A 36 1.63 16.28 9.11
C LEU A 36 2.59 15.79 10.19
N TYR A 37 3.27 14.67 9.96
CA TYR A 37 4.21 14.08 10.91
C TYR A 37 5.40 14.99 11.14
N ASP A 38 6.08 15.41 10.08
CA ASP A 38 7.23 16.29 10.12
C ASP A 38 6.88 17.69 10.63
N GLY A 39 5.68 18.19 10.25
CA GLY A 39 5.17 19.47 10.73
C GLY A 39 4.96 19.48 12.25
N ILE A 40 4.39 18.41 12.81
CA ILE A 40 4.24 18.25 14.27
C ILE A 40 5.60 18.17 14.93
N GLY A 41 6.55 17.39 14.40
CA GLY A 41 7.90 17.28 14.91
C GLY A 41 8.65 18.63 14.89
N TYR A 42 8.48 19.39 13.80
CA TYR A 42 9.02 20.74 13.71
C TYR A 42 8.49 21.66 14.81
N LEU A 43 7.18 21.66 15.04
CA LEU A 43 6.55 22.46 16.09
C LEU A 43 6.99 22.07 17.51
N ARG A 44 7.44 20.81 17.69
CA ARG A 44 8.01 20.32 18.95
C ARG A 44 9.52 20.56 19.09
N GLY A 45 10.17 21.13 18.06
CA GLY A 45 11.62 21.34 18.06
C GLY A 45 12.44 20.05 17.85
N GLU A 46 11.82 19.00 17.31
CA GLU A 46 12.44 17.69 17.06
C GLU A 46 13.05 17.59 15.65
N ALA A 47 12.74 18.57 14.77
CA ALA A 47 13.24 18.57 13.40
C ALA A 47 14.73 18.86 13.34
N THR A 48 15.48 18.04 12.59
CA THR A 48 16.92 18.22 12.35
C THR A 48 17.18 18.44 10.86
N ALA A 49 17.95 19.47 10.52
CA ALA A 49 18.36 19.73 9.14
C ALA A 49 19.54 18.85 8.66
N GLU A 50 20.18 18.10 9.55
CA GLU A 50 21.34 17.24 9.25
C GLU A 50 21.06 16.24 8.14
N PHE A 51 19.83 15.82 8.04
CA PHE A 51 19.37 14.87 7.06
C PHE A 51 19.47 15.40 5.62
N LEU A 52 19.13 16.68 5.36
CA LEU A 52 19.20 17.27 4.02
C LEU A 52 20.64 17.31 3.48
N ALA A 53 21.63 17.41 4.37
CA ALA A 53 23.04 17.40 4.00
C ALA A 53 23.54 16.01 3.52
N GLN A 54 22.83 14.95 3.88
CA GLN A 54 23.19 13.57 3.53
C GLN A 54 22.36 13.03 2.35
N TYR A 55 21.45 13.84 1.77
CA TYR A 55 20.61 13.39 0.68
C TYR A 55 21.44 13.09 -0.58
N PRO A 56 21.25 11.94 -1.23
CA PRO A 56 22.04 11.55 -2.37
C PRO A 56 21.83 12.51 -3.55
N THR A 57 22.90 12.79 -4.27
CA THR A 57 22.90 13.66 -5.45
C THR A 57 23.51 12.98 -6.67
N GLY A 58 23.34 13.56 -7.86
CA GLY A 58 23.94 13.05 -9.09
C GLY A 58 23.56 11.61 -9.41
N TRP A 59 24.49 10.80 -9.83
CA TRP A 59 24.26 9.39 -10.19
C TRP A 59 23.85 8.52 -9.02
N VAL A 60 24.23 8.86 -7.79
CA VAL A 60 23.81 8.16 -6.58
C VAL A 60 22.30 8.33 -6.38
N LEU A 61 21.74 9.51 -6.61
CA LEU A 61 20.30 9.74 -6.58
C LEU A 61 19.57 8.90 -7.63
N VAL A 62 20.09 8.87 -8.88
CA VAL A 62 19.49 8.04 -9.94
C VAL A 62 19.48 6.56 -9.54
N GLY A 63 20.60 6.06 -9.02
CA GLY A 63 20.69 4.68 -8.52
C GLY A 63 19.71 4.41 -7.37
N SER A 64 19.57 5.34 -6.43
CA SER A 64 18.63 5.24 -5.30
C SER A 64 17.18 5.21 -5.76
N VAL A 65 16.80 6.04 -6.73
CA VAL A 65 15.45 6.05 -7.32
C VAL A 65 15.16 4.73 -8.04
N CYS A 66 16.09 4.25 -8.86
CA CYS A 66 15.95 2.96 -9.54
C CYS A 66 15.82 1.81 -8.55
N PHE A 67 16.65 1.78 -7.51
CA PHE A 67 16.59 0.77 -6.45
C PHE A 67 15.26 0.83 -5.70
N ALA A 68 14.82 2.03 -5.30
CA ALA A 68 13.54 2.24 -4.62
C ALA A 68 12.37 1.74 -5.49
N PHE A 69 12.39 2.03 -6.81
CA PHE A 69 11.38 1.56 -7.74
C PHE A 69 11.35 0.02 -7.83
N VAL A 70 12.49 -0.61 -8.07
CA VAL A 70 12.57 -2.08 -8.18
C VAL A 70 12.12 -2.74 -6.88
N ARG A 71 12.61 -2.27 -5.74
CA ARG A 71 12.24 -2.79 -4.42
C ARG A 71 10.75 -2.64 -4.16
N SER A 72 10.21 -1.43 -4.35
CA SER A 72 8.83 -1.11 -3.97
C SER A 72 7.80 -1.77 -4.90
N TYR A 73 8.02 -1.74 -6.21
CA TYR A 73 7.04 -2.21 -7.17
C TYR A 73 7.27 -3.65 -7.63
N ILE A 74 8.52 -4.01 -7.96
CA ILE A 74 8.81 -5.30 -8.61
C ILE A 74 8.96 -6.41 -7.56
N LEU A 75 9.74 -6.15 -6.50
CA LEU A 75 10.05 -7.17 -5.50
C LEU A 75 9.01 -7.29 -4.41
N GLN A 76 8.25 -6.23 -4.12
CA GLN A 76 7.29 -6.21 -3.02
C GLN A 76 5.83 -6.07 -3.51
N ALA A 77 5.43 -4.94 -4.07
CA ALA A 77 4.03 -4.70 -4.38
C ALA A 77 3.45 -5.67 -5.41
N LEU A 78 4.16 -5.93 -6.51
CA LEU A 78 3.64 -6.77 -7.60
C LEU A 78 3.36 -8.22 -7.14
N PRO A 79 4.31 -8.96 -6.53
CA PRO A 79 4.06 -10.32 -6.09
C PRO A 79 2.97 -10.39 -5.01
N GLU A 80 2.99 -9.47 -4.03
CA GLU A 80 2.02 -9.49 -2.95
C GLU A 80 0.61 -9.16 -3.46
N GLU A 81 0.44 -8.15 -4.30
CA GLU A 81 -0.87 -7.80 -4.83
C GLU A 81 -1.42 -8.87 -5.79
N LEU A 82 -0.56 -9.57 -6.54
CA LEU A 82 -0.99 -10.72 -7.34
C LEU A 82 -1.52 -11.87 -6.46
N ILE A 83 -0.94 -12.08 -5.29
CA ILE A 83 -1.41 -13.09 -4.33
C ILE A 83 -2.71 -12.62 -3.69
N TYR A 84 -2.72 -11.47 -3.03
CA TYR A 84 -3.84 -11.06 -2.15
C TYR A 84 -5.02 -10.47 -2.93
N ARG A 85 -4.79 -9.59 -3.93
CA ARG A 85 -5.83 -8.91 -4.71
C ARG A 85 -6.08 -9.57 -6.06
N GLY A 86 -5.14 -10.43 -6.49
CA GLY A 86 -5.32 -11.31 -7.64
C GLY A 86 -6.00 -12.61 -7.22
N TRP A 87 -5.18 -13.57 -6.82
CA TRP A 87 -5.63 -14.95 -6.59
C TRP A 87 -6.57 -15.09 -5.42
N LEU A 88 -6.19 -14.59 -4.25
CA LEU A 88 -6.94 -14.76 -3.01
C LEU A 88 -8.31 -14.06 -3.08
N ALA A 89 -8.35 -12.85 -3.63
CA ALA A 89 -9.59 -12.11 -3.83
C ALA A 89 -10.54 -12.80 -4.84
N ASP A 90 -9.98 -13.50 -5.83
CA ASP A 90 -10.81 -14.22 -6.82
C ASP A 90 -11.53 -15.44 -6.25
N VAL A 91 -10.98 -16.06 -5.20
CA VAL A 91 -11.60 -17.21 -4.50
C VAL A 91 -12.95 -16.86 -3.90
N THR A 92 -13.10 -15.65 -3.38
CA THR A 92 -14.31 -15.18 -2.68
C THR A 92 -15.00 -14.02 -3.40
N ARG A 93 -14.73 -13.83 -4.69
CA ARG A 93 -15.18 -12.69 -5.50
C ARG A 93 -16.69 -12.42 -5.45
N ASP A 94 -17.50 -13.48 -5.30
CA ASP A 94 -18.97 -13.36 -5.26
C ASP A 94 -19.48 -12.80 -3.92
N ARG A 95 -18.59 -12.61 -2.93
CA ARG A 95 -18.88 -12.09 -1.60
C ARG A 95 -17.97 -10.90 -1.27
N PRO A 96 -18.20 -9.70 -1.83
CA PRO A 96 -17.25 -8.60 -1.80
C PRO A 96 -16.83 -8.16 -0.38
N ARG A 97 -17.75 -8.19 0.59
CA ARG A 97 -17.42 -7.88 2.00
C ARG A 97 -16.49 -8.92 2.61
N LEU A 98 -16.76 -10.20 2.35
CA LEU A 98 -15.89 -11.29 2.80
C LEU A 98 -14.53 -11.20 2.10
N THR A 99 -14.50 -10.95 0.80
CA THR A 99 -13.26 -10.75 0.02
C THR A 99 -12.40 -9.67 0.65
N LEU A 100 -12.97 -8.49 0.92
CA LEU A 100 -12.24 -7.40 1.55
C LEU A 100 -11.70 -7.81 2.93
N ALA A 101 -12.57 -8.31 3.80
CA ALA A 101 -12.21 -8.64 5.18
C ALA A 101 -11.09 -9.70 5.25
N TRP A 102 -11.29 -10.79 4.54
CA TRP A 102 -10.38 -11.93 4.65
C TRP A 102 -9.03 -11.70 3.94
N THR A 103 -9.01 -11.04 2.75
CA THR A 103 -7.75 -10.74 2.06
C THR A 103 -6.93 -9.69 2.81
N THR A 104 -7.63 -8.73 3.45
CA THR A 104 -6.98 -7.77 4.33
C THR A 104 -6.43 -8.44 5.59
N ALA A 105 -7.21 -9.30 6.25
CA ALA A 105 -6.77 -10.02 7.43
C ALA A 105 -5.55 -10.91 7.12
N ALA A 106 -5.61 -11.70 6.05
CA ALA A 106 -4.49 -12.55 5.62
C ALA A 106 -3.22 -11.74 5.32
N PHE A 107 -3.38 -10.61 4.62
CA PHE A 107 -2.29 -9.69 4.35
C PHE A 107 -1.71 -9.09 5.63
N THR A 108 -2.55 -8.68 6.57
CA THR A 108 -2.12 -8.08 7.83
C THR A 108 -1.38 -9.09 8.70
N VAL A 109 -1.93 -10.30 8.86
CA VAL A 109 -1.36 -11.33 9.76
C VAL A 109 0.03 -11.78 9.29
N VAL A 110 0.28 -11.90 8.00
CA VAL A 110 1.62 -12.28 7.51
C VAL A 110 2.69 -11.26 7.90
N HIS A 111 2.31 -10.01 8.15
CA HIS A 111 3.23 -8.96 8.59
C HIS A 111 3.65 -9.05 10.07
N LEU A 112 3.12 -10.00 10.85
CA LEU A 112 3.65 -10.30 12.17
C LEU A 112 5.12 -10.77 12.17
N VAL A 113 5.56 -11.35 11.04
CA VAL A 113 6.96 -11.79 10.86
C VAL A 113 7.81 -10.75 10.12
N SER A 114 7.24 -9.60 9.75
CA SER A 114 7.98 -8.53 9.06
C SER A 114 8.89 -7.77 10.04
N SER A 115 10.03 -7.30 9.52
CA SER A 115 10.95 -6.44 10.26
C SER A 115 10.78 -4.98 9.85
N GLY A 116 10.52 -4.10 10.81
CA GLY A 116 10.35 -2.66 10.62
C GLY A 116 10.77 -1.88 11.88
N GLY A 117 11.79 -2.38 12.60
CA GLY A 117 12.31 -1.73 13.81
C GLY A 117 11.56 -2.11 15.10
N GLN A 118 10.60 -3.03 15.05
CA GLN A 118 9.85 -3.49 16.22
C GLN A 118 10.78 -4.25 17.19
N GLU A 119 10.77 -3.86 18.46
CA GLU A 119 11.61 -4.43 19.50
C GLU A 119 10.87 -5.50 20.31
N ASP A 120 9.57 -5.32 20.51
CA ASP A 120 8.75 -6.22 21.31
C ASP A 120 7.41 -6.60 20.62
N LEU A 121 6.57 -7.35 21.36
CA LEU A 121 5.26 -7.77 20.87
C LEU A 121 4.28 -6.60 20.73
N GLY A 122 4.36 -5.60 21.62
CA GLY A 122 3.53 -4.40 21.57
C GLY A 122 3.77 -3.62 20.29
N ASP A 123 5.02 -3.38 19.95
CA ASP A 123 5.43 -2.75 18.71
C ASP A 123 4.93 -3.51 17.47
N ARG A 124 5.04 -4.87 17.51
CA ARG A 124 4.54 -5.72 16.41
C ARG A 124 3.03 -5.58 16.24
N MET A 125 2.29 -5.52 17.33
CA MET A 125 0.83 -5.33 17.27
C MET A 125 0.46 -3.96 16.73
N ILE A 126 1.15 -2.90 17.14
CA ILE A 126 0.95 -1.53 16.60
C ILE A 126 1.33 -1.47 15.13
N TYR A 127 2.43 -2.12 14.74
CA TYR A 127 2.88 -2.18 13.34
C TYR A 127 1.81 -2.71 12.39
N LEU A 128 0.95 -3.63 12.85
CA LEU A 128 -0.13 -4.18 12.03
C LEU A 128 -1.14 -3.12 11.53
N ALA A 129 -1.19 -1.94 12.16
CA ALA A 129 -2.06 -0.85 11.69
C ALA A 129 -1.69 -0.41 10.26
N LEU A 130 -0.40 -0.43 9.90
CA LEU A 130 0.05 -0.05 8.57
C LEU A 130 -0.40 -1.06 7.49
N PRO A 131 -0.06 -2.36 7.56
CA PRO A 131 -0.55 -3.33 6.58
C PRO A 131 -2.09 -3.48 6.61
N LEU A 132 -2.75 -3.25 7.74
CA LEU A 132 -4.21 -3.21 7.82
C LEU A 132 -4.78 -2.07 6.95
N GLY A 133 -4.29 -0.85 7.14
CA GLY A 133 -4.72 0.31 6.36
C GLY A 133 -4.44 0.14 4.87
N MET A 134 -3.24 -0.31 4.52
CA MET A 134 -2.83 -0.62 3.15
C MET A 134 -3.70 -1.73 2.54
N GLY A 135 -3.96 -2.77 3.32
CA GLY A 135 -4.81 -3.88 2.93
C GLY A 135 -6.24 -3.47 2.60
N LEU A 136 -6.82 -2.61 3.43
CA LEU A 136 -8.15 -2.03 3.21
C LEU A 136 -8.18 -1.15 1.97
N LEU A 137 -7.19 -0.27 1.76
CA LEU A 137 -7.15 0.63 0.62
C LEU A 137 -6.99 -0.13 -0.71
N ALA A 138 -6.01 -1.03 -0.79
CA ALA A 138 -5.80 -1.86 -1.98
C ALA A 138 -7.01 -2.76 -2.29
N GLY A 139 -7.64 -3.34 -1.24
CA GLY A 139 -8.85 -4.14 -1.37
C GLY A 139 -10.06 -3.32 -1.84
N ALA A 140 -10.27 -2.11 -1.29
CA ALA A 140 -11.32 -1.19 -1.72
C ALA A 140 -11.15 -0.80 -3.20
N LEU A 141 -9.93 -0.50 -3.62
CA LEU A 141 -9.62 -0.19 -5.02
C LEU A 141 -9.80 -1.41 -5.91
N ARG A 142 -9.40 -2.60 -5.49
CA ARG A 142 -9.65 -3.84 -6.22
C ARG A 142 -11.15 -4.07 -6.46
N LEU A 143 -11.99 -3.88 -5.43
CA LEU A 143 -13.43 -4.04 -5.53
C LEU A 143 -14.09 -3.00 -6.46
N THR A 144 -13.57 -1.76 -6.46
CA THR A 144 -14.18 -0.66 -7.23
C THR A 144 -13.66 -0.52 -8.65
N THR A 145 -12.42 -0.92 -8.92
CA THR A 145 -11.80 -0.84 -10.25
C THR A 145 -11.80 -2.17 -11.00
N GLY A 146 -11.94 -3.29 -10.28
CA GLY A 146 -11.77 -4.63 -10.84
C GLY A 146 -10.32 -5.00 -11.16
N SER A 147 -9.33 -4.18 -10.79
CA SER A 147 -7.94 -4.30 -11.23
C SER A 147 -6.96 -4.48 -10.06
N VAL A 148 -6.00 -5.38 -10.24
CA VAL A 148 -4.86 -5.56 -9.32
C VAL A 148 -3.90 -4.37 -9.37
N TRP A 149 -3.81 -3.70 -10.53
CA TRP A 149 -2.88 -2.59 -10.74
C TRP A 149 -3.10 -1.40 -9.83
N ALA A 150 -4.35 -1.16 -9.40
CA ALA A 150 -4.62 -0.11 -8.42
C ALA A 150 -4.02 -0.46 -7.05
N GLY A 151 -4.05 -1.73 -6.66
CA GLY A 151 -3.35 -2.22 -5.45
C GLY A 151 -1.83 -2.10 -5.59
N VAL A 152 -1.26 -2.56 -6.70
CA VAL A 152 0.18 -2.42 -6.98
C VAL A 152 0.61 -0.96 -6.89
N ALA A 153 -0.18 -0.04 -7.43
CA ALA A 153 0.12 1.39 -7.38
C ALA A 153 0.08 1.96 -5.98
N THR A 154 -0.92 1.58 -5.16
CA THR A 154 -1.01 2.08 -3.78
C THR A 154 0.06 1.49 -2.89
N HIS A 155 0.30 0.21 -2.98
CA HIS A 155 1.32 -0.47 -2.19
C HIS A 155 2.74 0.03 -2.57
N GLY A 156 3.11 -0.10 -3.85
CA GLY A 156 4.42 0.32 -4.34
C GLY A 156 4.64 1.83 -4.22
N GLY A 157 3.58 2.63 -4.48
CA GLY A 157 3.64 4.09 -4.38
C GLY A 157 3.92 4.58 -2.97
N MET A 158 3.30 3.98 -1.95
CA MET A 158 3.59 4.28 -0.55
C MET A 158 5.08 4.01 -0.22
N HIS A 159 5.57 2.82 -0.56
CA HIS A 159 6.98 2.47 -0.30
C HIS A 159 7.95 3.35 -1.09
N MET A 160 7.59 3.71 -2.33
CA MET A 160 8.40 4.60 -3.17
C MET A 160 8.50 6.00 -2.55
N VAL A 161 7.38 6.59 -2.11
CA VAL A 161 7.38 7.89 -1.43
C VAL A 161 8.19 7.81 -0.15
N ASN A 162 7.97 6.82 0.70
CA ASN A 162 8.72 6.64 1.95
C ASN A 162 10.23 6.44 1.73
N SER A 163 10.63 5.90 0.57
CA SER A 163 12.05 5.72 0.23
C SER A 163 12.71 6.99 -0.30
N LEU A 164 11.92 7.91 -0.87
CA LEU A 164 12.43 9.11 -1.53
C LEU A 164 12.19 10.40 -0.73
N VAL A 165 11.16 10.40 0.12
CA VAL A 165 10.87 11.54 1.00
C VAL A 165 11.47 11.24 2.36
N PRO A 166 12.49 11.97 2.72
CA PRO A 166 13.16 11.82 3.99
C PRO A 166 12.31 12.39 5.13
N PRO A 167 12.28 11.75 6.29
CA PRO A 167 11.69 12.36 7.46
C PRO A 167 12.56 13.52 7.93
N LEU A 168 11.95 14.65 8.25
CA LEU A 168 12.64 15.80 8.87
C LEU A 168 12.86 15.57 10.38
N VAL A 169 12.13 14.63 10.95
CA VAL A 169 12.26 14.19 12.35
C VAL A 169 13.14 12.95 12.38
N ALA A 170 14.16 12.98 13.23
CA ALA A 170 15.05 11.83 13.40
C ALA A 170 14.30 10.69 14.12
N VAL A 171 13.88 9.69 13.37
CA VAL A 171 13.27 8.49 13.91
C VAL A 171 14.36 7.47 14.23
N ARG A 172 14.43 7.05 15.49
CA ARG A 172 15.31 5.96 15.93
C ARG A 172 14.45 4.75 16.31
N GLY A 173 14.62 3.65 15.57
CA GLY A 173 13.88 2.42 15.84
C GLY A 173 12.44 2.46 15.32
N PHE A 174 11.51 1.81 16.06
CA PHE A 174 10.10 1.73 15.70
C PHE A 174 9.35 3.01 16.07
N ASP A 175 8.58 3.54 15.12
CA ASP A 175 7.74 4.73 15.33
C ASP A 175 6.25 4.41 15.25
N ALA A 176 5.63 4.25 16.41
CA ALA A 176 4.22 3.97 16.55
C ALA A 176 3.33 5.08 15.97
N ALA A 177 3.71 6.35 16.15
CA ALA A 177 2.91 7.50 15.68
C ALA A 177 2.88 7.55 14.15
N TRP A 178 4.03 7.32 13.51
CA TRP A 178 4.12 7.24 12.04
C TRP A 178 3.26 6.09 11.48
N VAL A 179 3.40 4.90 12.06
CA VAL A 179 2.68 3.69 11.63
C VAL A 179 1.17 3.86 11.76
N LEU A 180 0.69 4.41 12.89
CA LEU A 180 -0.73 4.67 13.14
C LEU A 180 -1.27 5.76 12.22
N LEU A 181 -0.53 6.83 11.99
CA LEU A 181 -0.91 7.90 11.08
C LEU A 181 -1.05 7.36 9.65
N LEU A 182 -0.03 6.72 9.13
CA LEU A 182 0.00 6.26 7.74
C LEU A 182 -1.02 5.13 7.50
N GLY A 183 -1.18 4.19 8.43
CA GLY A 183 -2.21 3.16 8.38
C GLY A 183 -3.62 3.75 8.49
N GLY A 184 -3.81 4.70 9.40
CA GLY A 184 -5.10 5.38 9.63
C GLY A 184 -5.60 6.17 8.42
N VAL A 185 -4.73 6.98 7.79
CA VAL A 185 -5.13 7.75 6.59
C VAL A 185 -5.49 6.84 5.42
N GLN A 186 -4.80 5.70 5.26
CA GLN A 186 -5.13 4.71 4.23
C GLN A 186 -6.48 4.02 4.52
N ALA A 187 -6.73 3.63 5.76
CA ALA A 187 -8.01 3.04 6.17
C ALA A 187 -9.17 4.02 5.98
N LEU A 188 -8.97 5.31 6.31
CA LEU A 188 -9.95 6.35 6.07
C LEU A 188 -10.25 6.54 4.57
N ALA A 189 -9.21 6.58 3.73
CA ALA A 189 -9.37 6.65 2.28
C ALA A 189 -10.16 5.44 1.73
N ALA A 190 -9.87 4.24 2.22
CA ALA A 190 -10.63 3.03 1.88
C ALA A 190 -12.11 3.17 2.26
N ALA A 191 -12.40 3.64 3.47
CA ALA A 191 -13.78 3.85 3.94
C ALA A 191 -14.53 4.88 3.07
N VAL A 192 -13.88 5.99 2.70
CA VAL A 192 -14.46 7.01 1.82
C VAL A 192 -14.77 6.42 0.43
N ILE A 193 -13.85 5.65 -0.15
CA ILE A 193 -14.03 5.01 -1.46
C ILE A 193 -15.23 4.06 -1.43
N LEU A 194 -15.31 3.21 -0.41
CA LEU A 194 -16.38 2.22 -0.26
C LEU A 194 -17.75 2.86 0.00
N ARG A 195 -17.79 3.96 0.77
CA ARG A 195 -19.03 4.72 0.99
C ARG A 195 -19.54 5.39 -0.30
N ARG A 196 -18.64 5.95 -1.10
CA ARG A 196 -19.03 6.67 -2.34
C ARG A 196 -19.41 5.74 -3.49
N ARG A 197 -18.76 4.59 -3.62
CA ARG A 197 -18.95 3.67 -4.75
C ARG A 197 -19.79 2.44 -4.41
N GLY A 198 -20.07 2.19 -3.14
CA GLY A 198 -20.73 0.99 -2.65
C GLY A 198 -19.88 -0.26 -2.89
N PHE A 199 -20.40 -1.41 -2.42
CA PHE A 199 -19.83 -2.73 -2.74
C PHE A 199 -20.37 -3.23 -4.11
N SER A 200 -20.60 -2.32 -5.06
CA SER A 200 -21.13 -2.67 -6.37
C SER A 200 -20.09 -3.45 -7.17
N GLN A 201 -20.33 -4.74 -7.29
CA GLN A 201 -19.63 -5.54 -8.29
C GLN A 201 -20.08 -5.07 -9.67
N ARG A 202 -19.20 -4.45 -10.43
CA ARG A 202 -19.36 -4.52 -11.89
C ARG A 202 -19.20 -5.99 -12.24
N LYS A 203 -20.29 -6.63 -12.65
CA LYS A 203 -20.24 -7.97 -13.27
C LYS A 203 -19.12 -7.90 -14.31
N PRO A 204 -18.15 -8.83 -14.30
CA PRO A 204 -17.21 -8.90 -15.38
C PRO A 204 -18.01 -9.02 -16.68
N HIS A 205 -17.76 -8.13 -17.62
CA HIS A 205 -18.24 -8.34 -18.98
C HIS A 205 -17.63 -9.67 -19.43
N ILE A 206 -18.43 -10.71 -19.40
CA ILE A 206 -18.16 -11.96 -20.10
C ILE A 206 -18.25 -11.54 -21.57
N VAL A 207 -17.12 -11.22 -22.17
CA VAL A 207 -17.01 -11.16 -23.64
C VAL A 207 -17.21 -12.60 -24.05
N GLY A 208 -18.39 -12.86 -24.63
CA GLY A 208 -18.78 -14.19 -25.11
C GLY A 208 -17.70 -14.79 -26.02
N CYS A 209 -17.61 -16.08 -25.95
CA CYS A 209 -16.84 -16.93 -26.86
C CYS A 209 -17.14 -16.66 -28.31
#